data_efd0cac13ec44680beef503ec0cedb82
#
_entry.id   efd0cac13ec44680beef503ec0cedb82
#
_cell.length_a   1.000
_cell.length_b   1.000
_cell.length_c   1.000
_cell.angle_alpha   90.00
_cell.angle_beta   90.00
_cell.angle_gamma   90.00
#
_symmetry.space_group_name_H-M   'P 1'
#
loop_
_entity.id
_entity.type
_entity.pdbx_description
1 polymer ?
#
loop_
_entity_poly.entity_id
_entity_poly.type
_entity_poly.pdbx_seq_one_letter_code
_entity_poly.pdbx_strand_id
1 'polypeptide(L)'
;MSYKKLEIWRLSRELVIEVHNMTFLHPKFEQFEEAQQIRRSMKSVKSNIVEGYGRRRYKQDFIRFLIFSIASLDETIDHLETLSETGSLKDSRLSENLHQKMTLLSKKMISFLRSVEANHNEFPPN
;
A
#
# COMPACT_ATOMS: atom_id res chain seq x y z
N MET A 1 -6.69 -18.43 -10.43
CA MET A 1 -7.22 -17.41 -9.51
C MET A 1 -6.46 -16.11 -9.72
N SER A 2 -7.17 -15.00 -9.79
CA SER A 2 -6.57 -13.70 -10.03
C SER A 2 -6.22 -12.99 -8.73
N TYR A 3 -5.14 -12.21 -8.74
CA TYR A 3 -4.78 -11.32 -7.61
C TYR A 3 -5.92 -10.35 -7.27
N LYS A 4 -6.80 -10.05 -8.22
CA LYS A 4 -7.94 -9.13 -8.02
C LYS A 4 -8.94 -9.63 -6.99
N LYS A 5 -8.90 -10.91 -6.63
CA LYS A 5 -9.74 -11.49 -5.58
C LYS A 5 -9.16 -11.26 -4.17
N LEU A 6 -7.90 -10.84 -4.07
CA LEU A 6 -7.27 -10.58 -2.78
C LEU A 6 -7.82 -9.28 -2.17
N GLU A 7 -8.27 -9.36 -0.93
CA GLU A 7 -8.75 -8.18 -0.20
C GLU A 7 -7.66 -7.11 -0.11
N ILE A 8 -6.42 -7.52 0.18
CA ILE A 8 -5.29 -6.57 0.30
C ILE A 8 -5.03 -5.85 -1.01
N TRP A 9 -5.25 -6.49 -2.16
CA TRP A 9 -5.12 -5.82 -3.46
C TRP A 9 -6.24 -4.78 -3.65
N ARG A 10 -7.48 -5.15 -3.34
CA ARG A 10 -8.62 -4.24 -3.50
C ARG A 10 -8.48 -2.99 -2.62
N LEU A 11 -8.06 -3.18 -1.37
CA LEU A 11 -7.82 -2.06 -0.45
C LEU A 11 -6.66 -1.19 -0.93
N SER A 12 -5.60 -1.80 -1.44
CA SER A 12 -4.46 -1.06 -2.01
C SER A 12 -4.89 -0.23 -3.22
N ARG A 13 -5.72 -0.79 -4.10
CA ARG A 13 -6.25 -0.09 -5.26
C ARG A 13 -7.07 1.14 -4.85
N GLU A 14 -7.95 0.99 -3.89
CA GLU A 14 -8.75 2.10 -3.38
C GLU A 14 -7.87 3.21 -2.82
N LEU A 15 -6.84 2.85 -2.05
CA LEU A 15 -5.91 3.83 -1.49
C LEU A 15 -5.04 4.50 -2.56
N VAL A 16 -4.64 3.79 -3.61
CA VAL A 16 -3.94 4.42 -4.74
C VAL A 16 -4.78 5.55 -5.32
N ILE A 17 -6.08 5.30 -5.52
CA ILE A 17 -7.01 6.29 -6.08
C ILE A 17 -7.19 7.47 -5.10
N GLU A 18 -7.42 7.19 -3.82
CA GLU A 18 -7.64 8.23 -2.82
C GLU A 18 -6.39 9.10 -2.62
N VAL A 19 -5.21 8.48 -2.55
CA VAL A 19 -3.93 9.21 -2.44
C VAL A 19 -3.70 10.07 -3.67
N HIS A 20 -3.94 9.51 -4.86
CA HIS A 20 -3.80 10.25 -6.11
C HIS A 20 -4.68 11.52 -6.09
N ASN A 21 -5.96 11.37 -5.78
CA ASN A 21 -6.89 12.50 -5.73
C ASN A 21 -6.51 13.52 -4.67
N MET A 22 -6.12 13.07 -3.48
CA MET A 22 -5.72 13.94 -2.38
C MET A 22 -4.52 14.81 -2.77
N THR A 23 -3.52 14.23 -3.47
CA THR A 23 -2.29 14.97 -3.81
C THR A 23 -2.50 16.10 -4.78
N PHE A 24 -3.55 16.07 -5.61
CA PHE A 24 -3.85 17.16 -6.55
C PHE A 24 -4.53 18.36 -5.89
N LEU A 25 -4.82 18.29 -4.58
CA LEU A 25 -5.29 19.44 -3.81
C LEU A 25 -4.16 20.34 -3.33
N HIS A 26 -2.89 19.93 -3.53
CA HIS A 26 -1.73 20.65 -3.05
C HIS A 26 -1.19 21.66 -4.08
N PRO A 27 -0.46 22.71 -3.61
CA PRO A 27 0.25 23.63 -4.51
C PRO A 27 1.27 22.90 -5.39
N LYS A 28 1.64 23.54 -6.50
CA LYS A 28 2.54 22.94 -7.50
C LYS A 28 3.87 22.46 -6.92
N PHE A 29 4.47 23.20 -6.01
CA PHE A 29 5.77 22.81 -5.45
C PHE A 29 5.68 21.48 -4.71
N GLU A 30 4.60 21.27 -3.99
CA GLU A 30 4.38 20.04 -3.23
C GLU A 30 4.14 18.85 -4.16
N GLN A 31 3.66 19.09 -5.38
CA GLN A 31 3.45 18.03 -6.37
C GLN A 31 4.77 17.35 -6.76
N PHE A 32 5.90 18.07 -6.65
CA PHE A 32 7.21 17.55 -7.01
C PHE A 32 7.98 16.97 -5.83
N GLU A 33 7.49 17.14 -4.61
CA GLU A 33 8.13 16.63 -3.40
C GLU A 33 7.31 15.50 -2.78
N GLU A 34 6.74 15.73 -1.60
CA GLU A 34 6.04 14.68 -0.85
C GLU A 34 4.84 14.10 -1.60
N ALA A 35 4.11 14.93 -2.37
CA ALA A 35 2.96 14.45 -3.13
C ALA A 35 3.38 13.40 -4.16
N GLN A 36 4.47 13.62 -4.87
CA GLN A 36 5.01 12.65 -5.81
C GLN A 36 5.47 11.37 -5.09
N GLN A 37 6.13 11.52 -3.96
CA GLN A 37 6.65 10.39 -3.18
C GLN A 37 5.53 9.52 -2.64
N ILE A 38 4.47 10.11 -2.09
CA ILE A 38 3.35 9.33 -1.55
C ILE A 38 2.59 8.60 -2.65
N ARG A 39 2.42 9.22 -3.83
CA ARG A 39 1.82 8.53 -4.97
C ARG A 39 2.64 7.33 -5.40
N ARG A 40 3.96 7.50 -5.47
CA ARG A 40 4.89 6.45 -5.88
C ARG A 40 4.89 5.27 -4.89
N SER A 41 5.00 5.58 -3.60
CA SER A 41 5.04 4.53 -2.57
C SER A 41 3.72 3.76 -2.48
N MET A 42 2.58 4.45 -2.60
CA MET A 42 1.29 3.76 -2.56
C MET A 42 1.09 2.84 -3.77
N LYS A 43 1.52 3.26 -4.96
CA LYS A 43 1.49 2.39 -6.14
C LYS A 43 2.39 1.18 -5.96
N SER A 44 3.53 1.35 -5.30
CA SER A 44 4.46 0.26 -5.00
C SER A 44 3.84 -0.78 -4.08
N VAL A 45 3.02 -0.37 -3.11
CA VAL A 45 2.25 -1.31 -2.28
C VAL A 45 1.44 -2.26 -3.16
N LYS A 46 0.65 -1.69 -4.05
CA LYS A 46 -0.22 -2.47 -4.94
C LYS A 46 0.57 -3.36 -5.90
N SER A 47 1.59 -2.80 -6.54
CA SER A 47 2.39 -3.54 -7.55
C SER A 47 3.14 -4.71 -6.94
N ASN A 48 3.66 -4.58 -5.73
CA ASN A 48 4.35 -5.68 -5.07
C ASN A 48 3.41 -6.81 -4.64
N ILE A 49 2.15 -6.50 -4.34
CA ILE A 49 1.13 -7.54 -4.12
C ILE A 49 0.91 -8.35 -5.40
N VAL A 50 0.76 -7.66 -6.52
CA VAL A 50 0.57 -8.29 -7.84
C VAL A 50 1.77 -9.16 -8.20
N GLU A 51 2.97 -8.61 -8.04
CA GLU A 51 4.22 -9.31 -8.36
C GLU A 51 4.39 -10.54 -7.49
N GLY A 52 4.17 -10.40 -6.18
CA GLY A 52 4.29 -11.52 -5.25
C GLY A 52 3.30 -12.62 -5.55
N TYR A 53 2.06 -12.27 -5.81
CA TYR A 53 1.02 -13.25 -6.14
C TYR A 53 1.33 -13.97 -7.45
N GLY A 54 1.87 -13.26 -8.43
CA GLY A 54 2.30 -13.87 -9.69
C GLY A 54 3.42 -14.88 -9.52
N ARG A 55 4.22 -14.74 -8.46
CA ARG A 55 5.34 -15.62 -8.12
C ARG A 55 4.99 -16.64 -7.02
N ARG A 56 3.73 -16.82 -6.69
CA ARG A 56 3.30 -17.63 -5.55
C ARG A 56 3.69 -19.11 -5.63
N ARG A 57 4.08 -19.59 -6.80
CA ARG A 57 4.67 -20.92 -6.96
C ARG A 57 5.87 -21.10 -6.03
N TYR A 58 6.66 -20.04 -5.84
CA TYR A 58 7.87 -20.05 -5.03
C TYR A 58 7.62 -19.29 -3.74
N LYS A 59 7.51 -20.02 -2.65
CA LYS A 59 7.14 -19.49 -1.33
C LYS A 59 7.99 -18.29 -0.94
N GLN A 60 9.33 -18.40 -1.07
CA GLN A 60 10.24 -17.34 -0.65
C GLN A 60 10.10 -16.08 -1.51
N ASP A 61 9.83 -16.22 -2.80
CA ASP A 61 9.56 -15.08 -3.67
C ASP A 61 8.25 -14.39 -3.27
N PHE A 62 7.21 -15.17 -3.01
CA PHE A 62 5.92 -14.63 -2.57
C PHE A 62 6.09 -13.81 -1.29
N ILE A 63 6.76 -14.39 -0.29
CA ILE A 63 7.05 -13.73 0.99
C ILE A 63 7.84 -12.44 0.76
N ARG A 64 8.88 -12.49 -0.06
CA ARG A 64 9.75 -11.34 -0.31
C ARG A 64 8.98 -10.14 -0.86
N PHE A 65 8.14 -10.35 -1.85
CA PHE A 65 7.36 -9.28 -2.45
C PHE A 65 6.27 -8.74 -1.51
N LEU A 66 5.71 -9.59 -0.66
CA LEU A 66 4.80 -9.13 0.39
C LEU A 66 5.51 -8.24 1.40
N ILE A 67 6.74 -8.59 1.77
CA ILE A 67 7.58 -7.77 2.65
C ILE A 67 7.88 -6.42 2.00
N PHE A 68 8.21 -6.40 0.71
CA PHE A 68 8.42 -5.15 -0.03
C PHE A 68 7.16 -4.29 -0.02
N SER A 69 6.01 -4.90 -0.22
CA SER A 69 4.73 -4.20 -0.20
C SER A 69 4.45 -3.57 1.18
N ILE A 70 4.68 -4.32 2.25
CA ILE A 70 4.50 -3.83 3.63
C ILE A 70 5.45 -2.67 3.90
N ALA A 71 6.71 -2.76 3.49
CA ALA A 71 7.69 -1.69 3.65
C ALA A 71 7.28 -0.44 2.86
N SER A 72 6.74 -0.60 1.66
CA SER A 72 6.22 0.52 0.87
C SER A 72 5.02 1.18 1.54
N LEU A 73 4.21 0.41 2.24
CA LEU A 73 3.07 0.96 3.00
C LEU A 73 3.54 1.76 4.21
N ASP A 74 4.55 1.29 4.92
CA ASP A 74 5.18 2.04 6.01
C ASP A 74 5.71 3.38 5.51
N GLU A 75 6.37 3.37 4.35
CA GLU A 75 6.85 4.58 3.70
C GLU A 75 5.69 5.52 3.32
N THR A 76 4.59 4.98 2.84
CA THR A 76 3.40 5.75 2.49
C THR A 76 2.80 6.44 3.71
N ILE A 77 2.72 5.74 4.84
CA ILE A 77 2.22 6.29 6.10
C ILE A 77 3.16 7.42 6.57
N ASP A 78 4.47 7.23 6.47
CA ASP A 78 5.44 8.25 6.82
C ASP A 78 5.27 9.51 5.96
N HIS A 79 5.09 9.36 4.66
CA HIS A 79 4.82 10.48 3.76
C HIS A 79 3.52 11.21 4.10
N LEU A 80 2.47 10.47 4.45
CA LEU A 80 1.19 11.07 4.86
C LEU A 80 1.38 11.91 6.13
N GLU A 81 2.09 11.39 7.10
CA GLU A 81 2.40 12.10 8.35
C GLU A 81 3.22 13.36 8.06
N THR A 82 4.19 13.27 7.17
CA THR A 82 4.99 14.43 6.76
C THR A 82 4.13 15.53 6.12
N LEU A 83 3.21 15.16 5.23
CA LEU A 83 2.29 16.11 4.62
C LEU A 83 1.42 16.82 5.67
N SER A 84 0.99 16.10 6.68
CA SER A 84 0.19 16.65 7.77
C SER A 84 1.03 17.56 8.67
N GLU A 85 2.20 17.10 9.06
CA GLU A 85 3.09 17.83 9.98
C GLU A 85 3.65 19.12 9.38
N THR A 86 3.89 19.13 8.06
CA THR A 86 4.38 20.33 7.36
C THR A 86 3.26 21.31 7.02
N GLY A 87 2.00 20.95 7.26
CA GLY A 87 0.85 21.78 6.91
C GLY A 87 0.49 21.74 5.43
N SER A 88 1.12 20.90 4.64
CA SER A 88 0.77 20.74 3.21
C SER A 88 -0.60 20.09 3.04
N LEU A 89 -0.92 19.14 3.89
CA LEU A 89 -2.26 18.55 3.98
C LEU A 89 -2.95 19.13 5.22
N LYS A 90 -3.86 20.10 4.98
CA LYS A 90 -4.53 20.85 6.06
C LYS A 90 -5.84 20.21 6.52
N ASP A 91 -6.45 19.37 5.69
CA ASP A 91 -7.68 18.69 6.03
C ASP A 91 -7.38 17.52 6.98
N SER A 92 -7.56 17.78 8.28
CA SER A 92 -7.26 16.80 9.32
C SER A 92 -8.17 15.58 9.26
N ARG A 93 -9.41 15.76 8.83
CA ARG A 93 -10.37 14.65 8.70
C ARG A 93 -9.94 13.71 7.57
N LEU A 94 -9.54 14.27 6.45
CA LEU A 94 -9.02 13.48 5.32
C LEU A 94 -7.74 12.74 5.72
N SER A 95 -6.82 13.43 6.39
CA SER A 95 -5.57 12.85 6.88
C SER A 95 -5.83 11.67 7.81
N GLU A 96 -6.70 11.84 8.79
CA GLU A 96 -7.07 10.77 9.74
C GLU A 96 -7.72 9.59 9.03
N ASN A 97 -8.62 9.86 8.09
CA ASN A 97 -9.31 8.82 7.32
C ASN A 97 -8.31 7.96 6.54
N LEU A 98 -7.41 8.62 5.82
CA LEU A 98 -6.38 7.91 5.04
C LEU A 98 -5.45 7.13 5.96
N HIS A 99 -5.03 7.72 7.07
CA HIS A 99 -4.16 7.06 8.05
C HIS A 99 -4.81 5.79 8.60
N GLN A 100 -6.09 5.86 8.97
CA GLN A 100 -6.84 4.70 9.46
C GLN A 100 -6.92 3.59 8.41
N LYS A 101 -7.19 3.93 7.15
CA LYS A 101 -7.25 2.96 6.06
C LYS A 101 -5.90 2.31 5.80
N MET A 102 -4.83 3.08 5.82
CA MET A 102 -3.46 2.57 5.65
C MET A 102 -3.07 1.63 6.80
N THR A 103 -3.41 1.99 8.03
CA THR A 103 -3.14 1.18 9.21
C THR A 103 -3.91 -0.15 9.14
N LEU A 104 -5.17 -0.11 8.71
CA LEU A 104 -5.97 -1.31 8.53
C LEU A 104 -5.36 -2.21 7.47
N LEU A 105 -4.97 -1.63 6.33
CA LEU A 105 -4.31 -2.39 5.26
C LEU A 105 -3.02 -3.05 5.77
N SER A 106 -2.21 -2.32 6.55
CA SER A 106 -0.98 -2.86 7.14
C SER A 106 -1.26 -4.10 7.98
N LYS A 107 -2.26 -4.05 8.84
CA LYS A 107 -2.66 -5.20 9.68
C LYS A 107 -3.08 -6.39 8.82
N LYS A 108 -3.88 -6.14 7.78
CA LYS A 108 -4.36 -7.20 6.89
C LYS A 108 -3.21 -7.81 6.07
N MET A 109 -2.25 -7.00 5.65
CA MET A 109 -1.09 -7.48 4.90
C MET A 109 -0.18 -8.34 5.78
N ILE A 110 0.03 -7.94 7.02
CA ILE A 110 0.83 -8.72 7.99
C ILE A 110 0.14 -10.06 8.25
N SER A 111 -1.18 -10.05 8.43
CA SER A 111 -1.97 -11.26 8.62
C SER A 111 -1.88 -12.18 7.38
N PHE A 112 -1.97 -11.59 6.19
CA PHE A 112 -1.84 -12.33 4.93
C PHE A 112 -0.45 -12.95 4.80
N LEU A 113 0.60 -12.19 5.10
CA LEU A 113 1.99 -12.69 5.09
C LEU A 113 2.14 -13.91 6.01
N ARG A 114 1.63 -13.82 7.23
CA ARG A 114 1.66 -14.94 8.19
C ARG A 114 0.94 -16.16 7.65
N SER A 115 -0.18 -15.95 6.97
CA SER A 115 -0.94 -17.02 6.33
C SER A 115 -0.11 -17.71 5.23
N VAL A 116 0.59 -16.93 4.41
CA VAL A 116 1.48 -17.48 3.36
C VAL A 116 2.63 -18.28 4.01
N GLU A 117 3.22 -17.74 5.08
CA GLU A 117 4.30 -18.42 5.78
C GLU A 117 3.87 -19.77 6.37
N ALA A 118 2.66 -19.83 6.92
CA ALA A 118 2.14 -21.03 7.58
C ALA A 118 1.48 -22.02 6.62
N ASN A 119 0.81 -21.53 5.56
CA ASN A 119 -0.09 -22.34 4.73
C ASN A 119 0.12 -22.08 3.24
N HIS A 120 1.38 -22.10 2.79
CA HIS A 120 1.71 -21.80 1.39
C HIS A 120 0.94 -22.67 0.39
N ASN A 121 0.63 -23.93 0.74
CA ASN A 121 -0.10 -24.83 -0.12
C ASN A 121 -1.53 -24.38 -0.44
N GLU A 122 -2.07 -23.44 0.33
CA GLU A 122 -3.39 -22.84 0.05
C GLU A 122 -3.35 -21.81 -1.07
N PHE A 123 -2.15 -21.50 -1.60
CA PHE A 123 -1.95 -20.54 -2.68
C PHE A 123 -1.35 -21.23 -3.91
N PRO A 124 -2.09 -22.18 -4.54
CA PRO A 124 -1.52 -22.92 -5.66
C PRO A 124 -1.30 -22.03 -6.88
N PRO A 125 -0.27 -22.32 -7.69
CA PRO A 125 -0.06 -21.59 -8.95
C PRO A 125 -1.16 -21.93 -9.94
N ASN A 126 -1.38 -21.04 -10.89
CA ASN A 126 -2.32 -21.29 -11.99
C ASN A 126 -1.81 -22.40 -12.92
#